data_628ab99420deb93a00691bcffe176c6c
#
_entry.id   628ab99420deb93a00691bcffe176c6c
#
_cell.length_a   1.000
_cell.length_b   1.000
_cell.length_c   1.000
_cell.angle_alpha   90.00
_cell.angle_beta   90.00
_cell.angle_gamma   90.00
#
_symmetry.space_group_name_H-M   'P 1'
#
loop_
_entity.id
_entity.type
_entity.pdbx_description
1 polymer ?
#
loop_
_entity_poly.entity_id
_entity_poly.type
_entity_poly.pdbx_seq_one_letter_code
_entity_poly.pdbx_strand_id
1 'polypeptide(L)'
;MYKMCITYGLTSRKGRLAAKHYQLMNEMAQNIYNSIREILLCDEDIDFCCKLLLKITFNCDDWKWIQNVCIDIINSNREKNICGLAVTCIGHLARIHGKIEKERIFELFNQQKDNPFINDRIGDAIDDIDMFVHK
;
A
#
# COMPACT_ATOMS: atom_id res chain seq x y z
N MET A 1 0.68 -19.24 2.59
CA MET A 1 2.10 -19.25 2.21
C MET A 1 3.01 -19.73 3.32
N TYR A 2 2.75 -19.32 4.53
CA TYR A 2 3.62 -19.65 5.66
C TYR A 2 3.18 -20.86 6.47
N LYS A 3 2.08 -21.45 6.11
CA LYS A 3 1.46 -22.54 6.88
C LYS A 3 2.30 -23.81 6.92
N MET A 4 3.02 -24.08 5.85
CA MET A 4 3.81 -25.31 5.77
C MET A 4 4.90 -25.38 6.82
N CYS A 5 5.58 -24.27 7.06
CA CYS A 5 6.65 -24.23 8.05
C CYS A 5 6.10 -24.39 9.47
N ILE A 6 4.88 -23.92 9.71
CA ILE A 6 4.28 -23.99 11.03
C ILE A 6 3.80 -25.37 11.38
N THR A 7 3.19 -26.08 10.42
CA THR A 7 2.63 -27.40 10.69
C THR A 7 3.67 -28.50 10.61
N TYR A 8 4.71 -28.29 9.83
CA TYR A 8 5.69 -29.30 9.54
C TYR A 8 6.81 -29.28 10.58
N GLY A 9 6.91 -30.30 11.39
CA GLY A 9 7.99 -30.45 12.33
C GLY A 9 7.88 -29.63 13.60
N LEU A 10 6.67 -29.23 13.99
CA LEU A 10 6.48 -28.48 15.24
C LEU A 10 6.93 -29.26 16.47
N THR A 11 6.92 -30.59 16.42
CA THR A 11 7.33 -31.43 17.53
C THR A 11 8.84 -31.58 17.65
N SER A 12 9.60 -31.32 16.60
CA SER A 12 11.05 -31.43 16.63
C SER A 12 11.69 -30.12 17.05
N ARG A 13 12.89 -30.22 17.63
CA ARG A 13 13.68 -29.03 17.98
C ARG A 13 13.96 -28.18 16.77
N LYS A 14 14.33 -28.82 15.65
CA LYS A 14 14.63 -28.12 14.41
C LYS A 14 13.41 -27.39 13.86
N GLY A 15 12.25 -28.04 13.92
CA GLY A 15 10.99 -27.44 13.49
C GLY A 15 10.60 -26.24 14.36
N ARG A 16 10.79 -26.33 15.67
CA ARG A 16 10.49 -25.24 16.57
C ARG A 16 11.40 -24.04 16.35
N LEU A 17 12.68 -24.27 16.08
CA LEU A 17 13.62 -23.19 15.77
C LEU A 17 13.27 -22.52 14.44
N ALA A 18 12.87 -23.30 13.44
CA ALA A 18 12.46 -22.76 12.14
C ALA A 18 11.20 -21.90 12.29
N ALA A 19 10.22 -22.37 13.05
CA ALA A 19 8.99 -21.61 13.29
C ALA A 19 9.27 -20.29 14.02
N LYS A 20 10.16 -20.33 15.01
CA LYS A 20 10.54 -19.17 15.78
C LYS A 20 11.26 -18.15 14.91
N HIS A 21 12.19 -18.60 14.08
CA HIS A 21 12.90 -17.76 13.13
C HIS A 21 11.93 -17.09 12.18
N TYR A 22 10.99 -17.84 11.68
CA TYR A 22 9.96 -17.38 10.76
C TYR A 22 9.11 -16.27 11.37
N GLN A 23 8.69 -16.48 12.62
CA GLN A 23 7.89 -15.51 13.35
C GLN A 23 8.65 -14.20 13.54
N LEU A 24 9.94 -14.29 13.90
CA LEU A 24 10.78 -13.11 14.05
C LEU A 24 10.88 -12.31 12.73
N MET A 25 11.04 -13.00 11.60
CA MET A 25 11.10 -12.33 10.31
C MET A 25 9.79 -11.62 9.97
N ASN A 26 8.66 -12.23 10.28
CA ASN A 26 7.35 -11.62 10.06
C ASN A 26 7.17 -10.37 10.93
N GLU A 27 7.60 -10.43 12.18
CA GLU A 27 7.54 -9.28 13.08
C GLU A 27 8.41 -8.13 12.59
N MET A 28 9.61 -8.43 12.10
CA MET A 28 10.51 -7.43 11.54
C MET A 28 9.90 -6.78 10.30
N ALA A 29 9.34 -7.58 9.40
CA ALA A 29 8.67 -7.05 8.21
C ALA A 29 7.51 -6.14 8.59
N GLN A 30 6.70 -6.55 9.57
CA GLN A 30 5.59 -5.74 10.03
C GLN A 30 6.05 -4.43 10.64
N ASN A 31 7.15 -4.45 11.40
CA ASN A 31 7.72 -3.25 11.98
C ASN A 31 8.22 -2.28 10.90
N ILE A 32 8.82 -2.80 9.85
CA ILE A 32 9.27 -1.97 8.71
C ILE A 32 8.07 -1.34 8.03
N TYR A 33 7.02 -2.10 7.77
CA TYR A 33 5.79 -1.58 7.15
C TYR A 33 5.17 -0.48 8.01
N ASN A 34 5.09 -0.69 9.32
CA ASN A 34 4.53 0.30 10.23
C ASN A 34 5.37 1.58 10.25
N SER A 35 6.69 1.45 10.22
CA SER A 35 7.59 2.61 10.20
C SER A 35 7.46 3.41 8.91
N ILE A 36 7.38 2.75 7.78
CA ILE A 36 7.21 3.41 6.48
C ILE A 36 5.86 4.14 6.46
N ARG A 37 4.81 3.48 6.90
CA ARG A 37 3.48 4.08 6.94
C ARG A 37 3.47 5.34 7.81
N GLU A 38 4.11 5.27 8.97
CA GLU A 38 4.16 6.40 9.88
C GLU A 38 4.92 7.58 9.27
N ILE A 39 6.02 7.33 8.60
CA ILE A 39 6.76 8.37 7.89
C ILE A 39 5.85 9.02 6.83
N LEU A 40 5.17 8.22 6.04
CA LEU A 40 4.31 8.73 4.98
C LEU A 40 3.13 9.54 5.50
N LEU A 41 2.66 9.25 6.70
CA LEU A 41 1.54 9.96 7.29
C LEU A 41 1.93 11.17 8.10
N CYS A 42 3.16 11.23 8.63
CA CYS A 42 3.52 12.22 9.65
C CYS A 42 4.76 13.07 9.33
N ASP A 43 5.67 12.60 8.48
CA ASP A 43 6.92 13.31 8.23
C ASP A 43 6.66 14.64 7.49
N GLU A 44 7.31 15.71 7.94
CA GLU A 44 7.13 17.04 7.37
C GLU A 44 7.86 17.24 6.05
N ASP A 45 8.82 16.38 5.73
CA ASP A 45 9.54 16.44 4.47
C ASP A 45 8.70 15.79 3.36
N ILE A 46 7.87 16.60 2.74
CA ILE A 46 6.93 16.13 1.72
C ILE A 46 7.66 15.54 0.51
N ASP A 47 8.76 16.15 0.10
CA ASP A 47 9.53 15.64 -1.03
C ASP A 47 10.06 14.22 -0.75
N PHE A 48 10.60 14.03 0.44
CA PHE A 48 11.04 12.69 0.87
C PHE A 48 9.90 11.69 0.89
N CYS A 49 8.76 12.09 1.44
CA CYS A 49 7.58 11.23 1.50
C CYS A 49 7.10 10.85 0.09
N CYS A 50 7.08 11.79 -0.83
CA CYS A 50 6.71 11.51 -2.21
C CYS A 50 7.65 10.50 -2.86
N LYS A 51 8.94 10.68 -2.67
CA LYS A 51 9.94 9.75 -3.22
C LYS A 51 9.80 8.37 -2.60
N LEU A 52 9.57 8.29 -1.30
CA LEU A 52 9.37 7.02 -0.61
C LEU A 52 8.11 6.31 -1.11
N LEU A 53 7.02 7.03 -1.25
CA LEU A 53 5.77 6.46 -1.74
C LEU A 53 5.93 5.88 -3.15
N LEU A 54 6.60 6.60 -4.04
CA LEU A 54 6.89 6.08 -5.38
C LEU A 54 7.74 4.82 -5.30
N LYS A 55 8.74 4.82 -4.43
CA LYS A 55 9.64 3.70 -4.31
C LYS A 55 8.94 2.43 -3.88
N ILE A 56 8.07 2.51 -2.87
CA ILE A 56 7.31 1.33 -2.44
C ILE A 56 6.29 0.90 -3.50
N THR A 57 5.69 1.85 -4.19
CA THR A 57 4.70 1.54 -5.24
C THR A 57 5.32 0.72 -6.36
N PHE A 58 6.54 1.05 -6.78
CA PHE A 58 7.18 0.38 -7.90
C PHE A 58 8.02 -0.83 -7.52
N ASN A 59 8.37 -0.99 -6.24
CA ASN A 59 9.30 -2.04 -5.82
C ASN A 59 8.74 -3.06 -4.83
N CYS A 60 7.59 -2.80 -4.23
CA CYS A 60 6.99 -3.70 -3.26
C CYS A 60 5.85 -4.48 -3.91
N ASP A 61 5.81 -5.79 -3.65
CA ASP A 61 4.79 -6.65 -4.23
C ASP A 61 3.47 -6.68 -3.43
N ASP A 62 3.47 -6.13 -2.24
CA ASP A 62 2.29 -6.11 -1.38
C ASP A 62 1.36 -4.97 -1.76
N TRP A 63 0.65 -5.15 -2.88
CA TRP A 63 -0.22 -4.11 -3.42
C TRP A 63 -1.32 -3.70 -2.43
N LYS A 64 -1.81 -4.64 -1.63
CA LYS A 64 -2.89 -4.35 -0.71
C LYS A 64 -2.44 -3.43 0.41
N TRP A 65 -1.25 -3.65 0.93
CA TRP A 65 -0.67 -2.76 1.94
C TRP A 65 -0.44 -1.36 1.37
N ILE A 66 0.12 -1.28 0.16
CA ILE A 66 0.35 0.02 -0.48
C ILE A 66 -0.97 0.74 -0.72
N GLN A 67 -1.97 0.02 -1.21
CA GLN A 67 -3.31 0.59 -1.39
C GLN A 67 -3.85 1.19 -0.10
N ASN A 68 -3.73 0.45 1.00
CA ASN A 68 -4.21 0.91 2.30
C ASN A 68 -3.46 2.15 2.77
N VAL A 69 -2.15 2.21 2.55
CA VAL A 69 -1.35 3.38 2.87
C VAL A 69 -1.81 4.59 2.04
N CYS A 70 -2.05 4.41 0.76
CA CYS A 70 -2.55 5.48 -0.11
C CYS A 70 -3.91 5.99 0.36
N ILE A 71 -4.80 5.10 0.73
CA ILE A 71 -6.12 5.47 1.27
C ILE A 71 -5.95 6.31 2.53
N ASP A 72 -5.07 5.89 3.43
CA ASP A 72 -4.82 6.60 4.67
C ASP A 72 -4.24 7.99 4.42
N ILE A 73 -3.32 8.13 3.47
CA ILE A 73 -2.77 9.42 3.10
C ILE A 73 -3.87 10.35 2.58
N ILE A 74 -4.72 9.86 1.70
CA ILE A 74 -5.79 10.67 1.11
C ILE A 74 -6.78 11.13 2.20
N ASN A 75 -7.10 10.23 3.14
CA ASN A 75 -8.05 10.53 4.21
C ASN A 75 -7.45 11.38 5.33
N SER A 76 -6.14 11.50 5.41
CA SER A 76 -5.47 12.18 6.53
C SER A 76 -5.37 13.68 6.37
N ASN A 77 -5.82 14.24 5.25
CA ASN A 77 -5.68 15.66 4.93
C ASN A 77 -4.21 16.12 4.92
N ARG A 78 -3.32 15.24 4.48
CA ARG A 78 -1.93 15.59 4.27
C ARG A 78 -1.81 16.65 3.18
N GLU A 79 -0.62 17.17 3.01
CA GLU A 79 -0.30 18.17 2.01
C GLU A 79 -0.75 17.69 0.60
N LYS A 80 -1.21 18.64 -0.23
CA LYS A 80 -1.86 18.33 -1.51
C LYS A 80 -1.01 17.49 -2.47
N ASN A 81 0.31 17.69 -2.45
CA ASN A 81 1.19 16.98 -3.39
C ASN A 81 1.27 15.50 -3.06
N ILE A 82 1.40 15.15 -1.78
CA ILE A 82 1.45 13.74 -1.41
C ILE A 82 0.07 13.07 -1.53
N CYS A 83 -1.00 13.79 -1.23
CA CYS A 83 -2.34 13.26 -1.43
C CYS A 83 -2.61 13.00 -2.91
N GLY A 84 -2.24 13.93 -3.78
CA GLY A 84 -2.38 13.74 -5.22
C GLY A 84 -1.54 12.58 -5.73
N LEU A 85 -0.32 12.46 -5.22
CA LEU A 85 0.55 11.35 -5.60
C LEU A 85 -0.03 10.01 -5.13
N ALA A 86 -0.66 9.97 -3.96
CA ALA A 86 -1.30 8.75 -3.48
C ALA A 86 -2.40 8.29 -4.45
N VAL A 87 -3.20 9.21 -4.98
CA VAL A 87 -4.20 8.88 -6.01
C VAL A 87 -3.52 8.30 -7.25
N THR A 88 -2.45 8.94 -7.72
CA THR A 88 -1.69 8.47 -8.87
C THR A 88 -1.10 7.09 -8.61
N CYS A 89 -0.60 6.83 -7.40
CA CYS A 89 -0.04 5.53 -7.05
C CYS A 89 -1.09 4.43 -7.07
N ILE A 90 -2.33 4.73 -6.70
CA ILE A 90 -3.41 3.74 -6.84
C ILE A 90 -3.57 3.33 -8.31
N GLY A 91 -3.51 4.29 -9.23
CA GLY A 91 -3.50 3.99 -10.66
C GLY A 91 -2.30 3.12 -11.07
N HIS A 92 -1.12 3.41 -10.53
CA HIS A 92 0.07 2.60 -10.79
C HIS A 92 -0.10 1.16 -10.28
N LEU A 93 -0.72 0.97 -9.11
CA LEU A 93 -1.00 -0.37 -8.59
C LEU A 93 -1.89 -1.15 -9.55
N ALA A 94 -2.91 -0.50 -10.09
CA ALA A 94 -3.77 -1.12 -11.10
C ALA A 94 -2.97 -1.57 -12.31
N ARG A 95 -2.06 -0.73 -12.79
CA ARG A 95 -1.24 -1.05 -13.97
C ARG A 95 -0.22 -2.14 -13.69
N ILE A 96 0.44 -2.09 -12.55
CA ILE A 96 1.53 -3.02 -12.22
C ILE A 96 0.98 -4.39 -11.82
N HIS A 97 -0.03 -4.42 -10.97
CA HIS A 97 -0.53 -5.66 -10.38
C HIS A 97 -1.85 -6.13 -10.99
N GLY A 98 -2.57 -5.27 -11.68
CA GLY A 98 -3.91 -5.59 -12.16
C GLY A 98 -4.90 -5.84 -11.04
N LYS A 99 -4.61 -5.38 -9.83
CA LYS A 99 -5.39 -5.65 -8.64
C LYS A 99 -5.49 -4.43 -7.76
N ILE A 100 -6.70 -4.12 -7.35
CA ILE A 100 -7.02 -3.19 -6.25
C ILE A 100 -8.38 -3.60 -5.72
N GLU A 101 -8.77 -3.06 -4.57
CA GLU A 101 -10.13 -3.21 -4.07
C GLU A 101 -11.01 -2.14 -4.71
N LYS A 102 -11.50 -2.43 -5.90
CA LYS A 102 -12.12 -1.48 -6.82
C LYS A 102 -13.27 -0.69 -6.19
N GLU A 103 -14.18 -1.39 -5.52
CA GLU A 103 -15.33 -0.73 -4.91
C GLU A 103 -14.93 0.25 -3.83
N ARG A 104 -13.98 -0.15 -3.00
CA ARG A 104 -13.46 0.67 -1.91
C ARG A 104 -12.76 1.91 -2.44
N ILE A 105 -12.00 1.75 -3.51
CA ILE A 105 -11.28 2.88 -4.14
C ILE A 105 -12.27 3.84 -4.80
N PHE A 106 -13.27 3.33 -5.50
CA PHE A 106 -14.26 4.19 -6.15
C PHE A 106 -15.09 4.98 -5.13
N GLU A 107 -15.38 4.37 -3.98
CA GLU A 107 -16.05 5.07 -2.90
C GLU A 107 -15.19 6.23 -2.38
N LEU A 108 -13.90 5.96 -2.16
CA LEU A 108 -12.96 7.00 -1.75
C LEU A 108 -12.90 8.12 -2.76
N PHE A 109 -12.79 7.81 -4.04
CA PHE A 109 -12.72 8.80 -5.10
C PHE A 109 -14.00 9.63 -5.18
N ASN A 110 -15.14 8.99 -4.96
CA ASN A 110 -16.40 9.71 -4.95
C ASN A 110 -16.46 10.71 -3.79
N GLN A 111 -15.92 10.36 -2.63
CA GLN A 111 -15.84 11.26 -1.49
C GLN A 111 -14.92 12.45 -1.76
N GLN A 112 -13.94 12.29 -2.61
CA GLN A 112 -12.92 13.31 -2.91
C GLN A 112 -13.18 14.05 -4.23
N LYS A 113 -14.27 13.79 -4.91
CA LYS A 113 -14.51 14.35 -6.26
C LYS A 113 -14.54 15.86 -6.31
N ASP A 114 -14.89 16.52 -5.21
CA ASP A 114 -14.97 17.96 -5.13
C ASP A 114 -13.69 18.60 -4.61
N ASN A 115 -12.67 17.80 -4.36
CA ASN A 115 -11.37 18.30 -3.91
C ASN A 115 -10.57 18.77 -5.13
N PRO A 116 -10.39 20.10 -5.30
CA PRO A 116 -9.75 20.64 -6.50
C PRO A 116 -8.28 20.26 -6.65
N PHE A 117 -7.64 19.82 -5.56
CA PHE A 117 -6.22 19.50 -5.58
C PHE A 117 -5.94 18.11 -6.12
N ILE A 118 -6.92 17.21 -6.11
CA ILE A 118 -6.71 15.82 -6.50
C ILE A 118 -7.71 15.31 -7.54
N ASN A 119 -8.76 16.07 -7.86
CA ASN A 119 -9.81 15.56 -8.74
C ASN A 119 -9.30 15.23 -10.16
N ASP A 120 -8.32 15.97 -10.67
CA ASP A 120 -7.72 15.67 -11.98
C ASP A 120 -7.02 14.32 -11.97
N ARG A 121 -6.33 14.01 -10.88
CA ARG A 121 -5.62 12.75 -10.74
C ARG A 121 -6.57 11.57 -10.57
N ILE A 122 -7.74 11.82 -9.99
CA ILE A 122 -8.79 10.79 -9.85
C ILE A 122 -9.23 10.29 -11.22
N GLY A 123 -9.44 11.19 -12.17
CA GLY A 123 -9.82 10.80 -13.52
C GLY A 123 -8.81 9.85 -14.16
N ASP A 124 -7.53 10.21 -14.07
CA ASP A 124 -6.45 9.39 -14.62
C ASP A 124 -6.38 8.03 -13.92
N ALA A 125 -6.53 8.00 -12.60
CA ALA A 125 -6.50 6.75 -11.85
C ALA A 125 -7.68 5.84 -12.23
N ILE A 126 -8.86 6.41 -12.40
CA ILE A 126 -10.04 5.63 -12.83
C ILE A 126 -9.79 5.00 -14.20
N ASP A 127 -9.20 5.75 -15.13
CA ASP A 127 -8.88 5.23 -16.46
C ASP A 127 -7.92 4.04 -16.36
N ASP A 128 -6.90 4.12 -15.52
CA ASP A 128 -5.97 3.01 -15.30
C ASP A 128 -6.68 1.81 -14.68
N ILE A 129 -7.54 2.04 -13.70
CA ILE A 129 -8.30 0.97 -13.05
C ILE A 129 -9.20 0.27 -14.05
N ASP A 130 -9.92 1.03 -14.86
CA ASP A 130 -10.83 0.46 -15.85
C ASP A 130 -10.07 -0.34 -16.92
N MET A 131 -8.86 0.08 -17.24
CA MET A 131 -8.06 -0.59 -18.27
C MET A 131 -7.39 -1.86 -17.73
N PHE A 132 -6.87 -1.86 -16.52
CA PHE A 132 -5.98 -2.91 -16.03
C PHE A 132 -6.58 -3.83 -14.98
N VAL A 133 -7.64 -3.44 -14.30
CA VAL A 133 -8.29 -4.27 -13.28
C VAL A 133 -9.56 -4.86 -13.86
N HIS A 134 -9.56 -6.18 -14.01
CA HIS A 134 -10.64 -6.88 -14.71
C HIS A 134 -11.74 -7.41 -13.79
N LYS A 135 -11.82 -6.91 -12.60
CA LYS A 135 -12.91 -7.33 -11.73
C LYS A 135 -13.38 -6.26 -10.80
#